data_ce2a40e809e7eeaafa3ff61cde9040fc
#
_entry.id   ce2a40e809e7eeaafa3ff61cde9040fc
#
_cell.length_a   1.000
_cell.length_b   1.000
_cell.length_c   1.000
_cell.angle_alpha   90.00
_cell.angle_beta   90.00
_cell.angle_gamma   90.00
#
_symmetry.space_group_name_H-M   'P 1'
#
loop_
_entity.id
_entity.type
_entity.pdbx_description
1 polymer ?
#
loop_
_entity_poly.entity_id
_entity_poly.type
_entity_poly.pdbx_seq_one_letter_code
_entity_poly.pdbx_strand_id
1 'polypeptide(L)'
;MKSYLITERCEYDYAISRGFEPLIDTKHFRLDIRLRIELQREKFGHCVFGRGADIMAANARFFKWVWEHKPHYCECCMRPLPEYSATYCSHILTRGAHPEMANDPRNINILCFKHHSMWENGQREQMRIYPANLLRIEELKQDYKNENKGTNTI
;
A
#
# COMPACT_ATOMS: atom_id res chain seq x y z
N MET A 1 12.16 -3.03 -7.13
CA MET A 1 11.14 -4.10 -7.24
C MET A 1 9.79 -3.50 -6.89
N LYS A 2 8.76 -3.70 -7.72
CA LYS A 2 7.40 -3.22 -7.43
C LYS A 2 6.63 -4.33 -6.76
N SER A 3 6.03 -4.05 -5.63
CA SER A 3 5.23 -5.03 -4.91
C SER A 3 3.74 -4.89 -5.23
N TYR A 4 3.03 -5.97 -5.10
CA TYR A 4 1.63 -6.10 -5.41
C TYR A 4 0.90 -6.89 -4.31
N LEU A 5 -0.38 -6.58 -4.13
CA LEU A 5 -1.20 -7.27 -3.16
C LEU A 5 -1.79 -8.55 -3.77
N ILE A 6 -1.58 -9.68 -3.10
CA ILE A 6 -2.31 -10.92 -3.43
C ILE A 6 -3.76 -10.76 -2.97
N THR A 7 -4.68 -11.04 -3.87
CA THR A 7 -6.11 -10.89 -3.59
C THR A 7 -6.80 -12.21 -3.28
N GLU A 8 -6.27 -13.32 -3.79
CA GLU A 8 -6.86 -14.64 -3.64
C GLU A 8 -5.86 -15.64 -3.10
N ARG A 9 -6.34 -16.58 -2.29
CA ARG A 9 -5.48 -17.63 -1.72
C ARG A 9 -4.85 -18.51 -2.79
N CYS A 10 -5.58 -18.82 -3.86
CA CYS A 10 -5.04 -19.61 -4.96
C CYS A 10 -3.82 -18.96 -5.64
N GLU A 11 -3.78 -17.62 -5.73
CA GLU A 11 -2.63 -16.91 -6.25
C GLU A 11 -1.44 -17.03 -5.29
N TYR A 12 -1.68 -16.95 -4.00
CA TYR A 12 -0.65 -17.14 -2.98
C TYR A 12 -0.09 -18.56 -3.02
N ASP A 13 -0.96 -19.57 -3.00
CA ASP A 13 -0.55 -20.98 -3.02
C ASP A 13 0.25 -21.31 -4.29
N TYR A 14 -0.18 -20.75 -5.44
CA TYR A 14 0.57 -20.87 -6.69
C TYR A 14 1.95 -20.21 -6.61
N ALA A 15 2.02 -18.98 -6.09
CA ALA A 15 3.29 -18.27 -5.93
C ALA A 15 4.29 -19.07 -5.07
N ILE A 16 3.83 -19.61 -3.95
CA ILE A 16 4.65 -20.45 -3.08
C ILE A 16 5.12 -21.73 -3.79
N SER A 17 4.23 -22.38 -4.57
CA SER A 17 4.59 -23.58 -5.34
C SER A 17 5.67 -23.32 -6.40
N ARG A 18 5.78 -22.06 -6.87
CA ARG A 18 6.80 -21.61 -7.82
C ARG A 18 8.09 -21.10 -7.15
N GLY A 19 8.17 -21.19 -5.82
CA GLY A 19 9.34 -20.76 -5.06
C GLY A 19 9.44 -19.26 -4.81
N PHE A 20 8.36 -18.53 -4.98
CA PHE A 20 8.31 -17.11 -4.64
C PHE A 20 7.90 -16.93 -3.18
N GLU A 21 8.57 -16.02 -2.49
CA GLU A 21 8.24 -15.64 -1.13
C GLU A 21 7.54 -14.28 -1.08
N PRO A 22 6.61 -14.07 -0.14
CA PRO A 22 6.08 -12.74 0.13
C PRO A 22 7.21 -11.77 0.51
N LEU A 23 7.22 -10.57 -0.07
CA LEU A 23 8.22 -9.54 0.25
C LEU A 23 8.15 -9.07 1.70
N ILE A 24 6.97 -9.09 2.26
CA ILE A 24 6.70 -8.84 3.67
C ILE A 24 5.84 -10.00 4.13
N ASP A 25 5.83 -10.28 5.42
CA ASP A 25 5.02 -11.37 5.95
C ASP A 25 3.59 -11.37 5.37
N THR A 26 2.93 -12.50 5.43
CA THR A 26 1.57 -12.70 4.86
C THR A 26 0.54 -11.69 5.34
N LYS A 27 0.78 -11.02 6.46
CA LYS A 27 -0.12 -9.97 6.99
C LYS A 27 -0.17 -8.75 6.07
N HIS A 28 0.87 -8.49 5.33
CA HIS A 28 0.95 -7.36 4.43
C HIS A 28 0.48 -7.67 3.01
N PHE A 29 0.25 -8.93 2.67
CA PHE A 29 -0.29 -9.38 1.38
C PHE A 29 0.43 -8.76 0.16
N ARG A 30 1.76 -8.68 0.20
CA ARG A 30 2.55 -8.05 -0.87
C ARG A 30 3.36 -9.09 -1.63
N LEU A 31 3.37 -8.95 -2.94
CA LEU A 31 4.18 -9.73 -3.87
C LEU A 31 4.94 -8.83 -4.84
N ASP A 32 5.96 -9.40 -5.45
CA ASP A 32 6.58 -8.79 -6.62
C ASP A 32 5.57 -8.62 -7.76
N ILE A 33 5.56 -7.46 -8.39
CA ILE A 33 4.62 -7.15 -9.47
C ILE A 33 4.83 -8.04 -10.70
N ARG A 34 6.07 -8.51 -10.94
CA ARG A 34 6.35 -9.42 -12.07
C ARG A 34 5.65 -10.73 -11.89
N LEU A 35 5.71 -11.29 -10.67
CA LEU A 35 5.00 -12.52 -10.34
C LEU A 35 3.50 -12.35 -10.56
N ARG A 36 2.95 -11.21 -10.16
CA ARG A 36 1.52 -10.91 -10.38
C ARG A 36 1.16 -10.90 -11.86
N ILE A 37 1.99 -10.31 -12.70
CA ILE A 37 1.79 -10.29 -14.15
C ILE A 37 1.82 -11.70 -14.73
N GLU A 38 2.78 -12.53 -14.29
CA GLU A 38 2.88 -13.93 -14.72
C GLU A 38 1.66 -14.74 -14.32
N LEU A 39 1.25 -14.66 -13.05
CA LEU A 39 0.04 -15.33 -12.55
C LEU A 39 -1.20 -14.95 -13.36
N GLN A 40 -1.37 -13.70 -13.71
CA GLN A 40 -2.50 -13.25 -14.49
C GLN A 40 -2.45 -13.75 -15.93
N ARG A 41 -1.27 -13.77 -16.55
CA ARG A 41 -1.10 -14.31 -17.90
C ARG A 41 -1.40 -15.81 -17.96
N GLU A 42 -0.98 -16.57 -16.97
CA GLU A 42 -1.27 -17.99 -16.89
C GLU A 42 -2.77 -18.27 -16.68
N LYS A 43 -3.40 -17.53 -15.75
CA LYS A 43 -4.81 -17.72 -15.42
C LYS A 43 -5.77 -17.30 -16.53
N PHE A 44 -5.48 -16.21 -17.23
CA PHE A 44 -6.40 -15.57 -18.17
C PHE A 44 -5.88 -15.49 -19.61
N GLY A 45 -4.69 -16.01 -19.90
CA GLY A 45 -4.03 -15.87 -21.20
C GLY A 45 -3.56 -14.45 -21.53
N HIS A 46 -3.87 -13.47 -20.68
CA HIS A 46 -3.46 -12.07 -20.81
C HIS A 46 -3.39 -11.38 -19.44
N CYS A 47 -2.67 -10.28 -19.38
CA CYS A 47 -2.59 -9.50 -18.15
C CYS A 47 -3.79 -8.55 -18.03
N VAL A 48 -4.59 -8.75 -16.98
CA VAL A 48 -5.71 -7.86 -16.61
C VAL A 48 -5.32 -6.87 -15.50
N PHE A 49 -4.03 -6.75 -15.23
CA PHE A 49 -3.50 -5.85 -14.22
C PHE A 49 -3.96 -4.40 -14.45
N GLY A 50 -4.44 -3.78 -13.40
CA GLY A 50 -4.95 -2.40 -13.47
C GLY A 50 -6.42 -2.27 -13.86
N ARG A 51 -7.12 -3.37 -14.09
CA ARG A 51 -8.55 -3.36 -14.41
C ARG A 51 -9.36 -4.10 -13.35
N GLY A 52 -10.38 -3.44 -12.81
CA GLY A 52 -11.54 -4.05 -12.24
C GLY A 52 -11.57 -4.33 -10.75
N ALA A 53 -12.56 -5.11 -10.38
CA ALA A 53 -13.03 -5.39 -9.03
C ALA A 53 -11.95 -5.95 -8.08
N ASP A 54 -10.99 -6.69 -8.59
CA ASP A 54 -9.95 -7.35 -7.79
C ASP A 54 -9.02 -6.34 -7.08
N ILE A 55 -8.64 -5.26 -7.79
CA ILE A 55 -7.80 -4.20 -7.20
C ILE A 55 -8.59 -3.41 -6.17
N MET A 56 -9.85 -3.11 -6.44
CA MET A 56 -10.72 -2.42 -5.48
C MET A 56 -10.94 -3.27 -4.23
N ALA A 57 -11.20 -4.55 -4.38
CA ALA A 57 -11.36 -5.49 -3.28
C ALA A 57 -10.05 -5.65 -2.46
N ALA A 58 -8.91 -5.68 -3.13
CA ALA A 58 -7.61 -5.73 -2.49
C ALA A 58 -7.32 -4.46 -1.68
N ASN A 59 -7.59 -3.30 -2.24
CA ASN A 59 -7.43 -2.02 -1.54
C ASN A 59 -8.37 -1.94 -0.34
N ALA A 60 -9.62 -2.38 -0.47
CA ALA A 60 -10.57 -2.38 0.64
C ALA A 60 -10.10 -3.26 1.81
N ARG A 61 -9.57 -4.47 1.51
CA ARG A 61 -8.98 -5.36 2.53
C ARG A 61 -7.74 -4.75 3.18
N PHE A 62 -6.87 -4.13 2.38
CA PHE A 62 -5.68 -3.47 2.88
C PHE A 62 -6.04 -2.30 3.81
N PHE A 63 -6.97 -1.43 3.45
CA PHE A 63 -7.40 -0.32 4.29
C PHE A 63 -8.07 -0.78 5.57
N LYS A 64 -8.87 -1.84 5.52
CA LYS A 64 -9.46 -2.44 6.72
C LYS A 64 -8.38 -2.98 7.65
N TRP A 65 -7.39 -3.69 7.09
CA TRP A 65 -6.26 -4.18 7.87
C TRP A 65 -5.46 -3.03 8.50
N VAL A 66 -5.17 -1.96 7.76
CA VAL A 66 -4.48 -0.77 8.29
C VAL A 66 -5.27 -0.16 9.44
N TRP A 67 -6.58 -0.03 9.29
CA TRP A 67 -7.46 0.46 10.35
C TRP A 67 -7.38 -0.40 11.61
N GLU A 68 -7.43 -1.71 11.48
CA GLU A 68 -7.37 -2.64 12.61
C GLU A 68 -6.03 -2.60 13.37
N HIS A 69 -4.94 -2.14 12.73
CA HIS A 69 -3.59 -2.11 13.29
C HIS A 69 -3.09 -0.71 13.64
N LYS A 70 -3.89 0.32 13.43
CA LYS A 70 -3.57 1.70 13.79
C LYS A 70 -4.56 2.26 14.80
N PRO A 71 -4.17 3.27 15.60
CA PRO A 71 -5.09 3.93 16.51
C PRO A 71 -6.29 4.57 15.79
N HIS A 72 -7.47 4.48 16.36
CA HIS A 72 -8.72 4.98 15.76
C HIS A 72 -8.93 6.47 16.08
N TYR A 73 -7.98 7.29 15.70
CA TYR A 73 -8.06 8.75 15.77
C TYR A 73 -7.30 9.39 14.63
N CYS A 74 -7.64 10.63 14.32
CA CYS A 74 -6.91 11.41 13.32
C CYS A 74 -5.48 11.72 13.84
N GLU A 75 -4.47 11.22 13.16
CA GLU A 75 -3.06 11.43 13.55
C GLU A 75 -2.66 12.91 13.54
N CYS A 76 -3.41 13.78 12.85
CA CYS A 76 -3.15 15.21 12.82
C CYS A 76 -3.81 15.99 13.97
N CYS A 77 -5.11 15.84 14.19
CA CYS A 77 -5.85 16.62 15.21
C CYS A 77 -6.29 15.81 16.44
N MET A 78 -5.95 14.53 16.51
CA MET A 78 -6.28 13.63 17.61
C MET A 78 -7.78 13.39 17.85
N ARG A 79 -8.64 13.82 16.90
CA ARG A 79 -10.08 13.55 16.99
C ARG A 79 -10.34 12.03 16.92
N PRO A 80 -11.11 11.47 17.83
CA PRO A 80 -11.54 10.09 17.74
C PRO A 80 -12.33 9.82 16.45
N LEU A 81 -12.12 8.64 15.88
CA LEU A 81 -12.80 8.13 14.70
C LEU A 81 -13.45 6.80 15.10
N PRO A 82 -14.72 6.78 15.50
CA PRO A 82 -15.31 5.62 16.16
C PRO A 82 -15.60 4.45 15.22
N GLU A 83 -15.81 4.74 13.93
CA GLU A 83 -16.19 3.75 12.93
C GLU A 83 -15.22 3.74 11.76
N TYR A 84 -15.04 2.56 11.17
CA TYR A 84 -14.20 2.40 10.01
C TYR A 84 -14.76 3.15 8.79
N SER A 85 -13.88 3.88 8.12
CA SER A 85 -14.11 4.38 6.77
C SER A 85 -12.81 4.32 5.96
N ALA A 86 -12.87 3.80 4.75
CA ALA A 86 -11.72 3.81 3.83
C ALA A 86 -11.20 5.22 3.54
N THR A 87 -12.05 6.24 3.67
CA THR A 87 -11.68 7.64 3.50
C THR A 87 -10.76 8.19 4.60
N TYR A 88 -10.62 7.47 5.71
CA TYR A 88 -9.65 7.83 6.76
C TYR A 88 -8.24 7.34 6.46
N CYS A 89 -8.07 6.39 5.52
CA CYS A 89 -6.77 5.90 5.09
C CYS A 89 -6.19 6.83 4.02
N SER A 90 -5.35 7.76 4.44
CA SER A 90 -4.72 8.75 3.58
C SER A 90 -3.32 8.31 3.16
N HIS A 91 -3.04 8.25 1.86
CA HIS A 91 -1.70 7.96 1.37
C HIS A 91 -0.78 9.17 1.58
N ILE A 92 0.41 8.93 2.15
CA ILE A 92 1.47 9.94 2.27
C ILE A 92 2.05 10.25 0.90
N LEU A 93 2.46 9.20 0.18
CA LEU A 93 2.84 9.24 -1.24
C LEU A 93 1.69 8.66 -2.07
N THR A 94 1.24 9.41 -3.06
CA THR A 94 0.05 9.05 -3.84
C THR A 94 0.24 7.75 -4.62
N ARG A 95 -0.82 6.96 -4.75
CA ARG A 95 -0.83 5.70 -5.53
C ARG A 95 -0.45 5.90 -6.99
N GLY A 96 -0.84 7.04 -7.57
CA GLY A 96 -0.54 7.34 -8.98
C GLY A 96 0.94 7.58 -9.22
N ALA A 97 1.61 8.30 -8.32
CA ALA A 97 3.04 8.60 -8.43
C ALA A 97 3.94 7.46 -7.91
N HIS A 98 3.45 6.71 -6.92
CA HIS A 98 4.21 5.65 -6.24
C HIS A 98 3.38 4.37 -6.09
N PRO A 99 3.01 3.70 -7.20
CA PRO A 99 2.18 2.50 -7.16
C PRO A 99 2.85 1.34 -6.41
N GLU A 100 4.18 1.29 -6.39
CA GLU A 100 4.97 0.32 -5.65
C GLU A 100 4.80 0.42 -4.13
N MET A 101 4.46 1.60 -3.62
CA MET A 101 4.27 1.89 -2.20
C MET A 101 2.79 1.97 -1.79
N ALA A 102 1.88 1.74 -2.74
CA ALA A 102 0.44 1.93 -2.51
C ALA A 102 -0.13 1.07 -1.38
N ASN A 103 0.41 -0.13 -1.21
CA ASN A 103 -0.01 -1.08 -0.18
C ASN A 103 1.04 -1.26 0.93
N ASP A 104 1.87 -0.25 1.16
CA ASP A 104 2.76 -0.20 2.32
C ASP A 104 2.04 0.49 3.49
N PRO A 105 1.84 -0.19 4.63
CA PRO A 105 1.16 0.41 5.80
C PRO A 105 1.87 1.66 6.32
N ARG A 106 3.17 1.78 6.10
CA ARG A 106 3.96 2.97 6.47
C ARG A 106 3.59 4.18 5.62
N ASN A 107 3.04 3.95 4.42
CA ASN A 107 2.60 4.99 3.50
C ASN A 107 1.17 5.47 3.77
N ILE A 108 0.55 5.05 4.88
CA ILE A 108 -0.82 5.42 5.24
C ILE A 108 -0.85 6.15 6.58
N ASN A 109 -1.46 7.34 6.61
CA ASN A 109 -1.92 7.98 7.83
C ASN A 109 -3.42 7.73 8.04
N ILE A 110 -3.85 7.62 9.28
CA ILE A 110 -5.28 7.69 9.64
C ILE A 110 -5.62 9.17 9.86
N LEU A 111 -6.44 9.73 8.98
CA LEU A 111 -6.82 11.14 9.00
C LEU A 111 -8.34 11.31 8.95
N CYS A 112 -8.87 12.27 9.71
CA CYS A 112 -10.24 12.70 9.49
C CYS A 112 -10.39 13.34 8.10
N PHE A 113 -11.62 13.41 7.63
CA PHE A 113 -11.92 13.90 6.29
C PHE A 113 -11.27 15.26 5.96
N LYS A 114 -11.31 16.20 6.91
CA LYS A 114 -10.68 17.52 6.76
C LYS A 114 -9.17 17.39 6.49
N HIS A 115 -8.46 16.63 7.32
CA HIS A 115 -6.99 16.52 7.20
C HIS A 115 -6.56 15.64 6.02
N HIS A 116 -7.36 14.65 5.63
CA HIS A 116 -7.15 13.92 4.38
C HIS A 116 -7.22 14.88 3.18
N SER A 117 -8.27 15.69 3.11
CA SER A 117 -8.42 16.71 2.06
C SER A 117 -7.27 17.73 2.05
N MET A 118 -6.83 18.19 3.22
CA MET A 118 -5.68 19.11 3.31
C MET A 118 -4.40 18.49 2.78
N TRP A 119 -4.17 17.21 3.07
CA TRP A 119 -3.00 16.48 2.58
C TRP A 119 -3.00 16.35 1.06
N GLU A 120 -4.14 16.03 0.47
CA GLU A 120 -4.29 15.88 -0.98
C GLU A 120 -4.24 17.21 -1.74
N ASN A 121 -4.75 18.29 -1.16
CA ASN A 121 -4.93 19.60 -1.83
C ASN A 121 -3.78 20.59 -1.56
N GLY A 122 -2.60 20.13 -1.15
CA GLY A 122 -1.41 20.97 -1.06
C GLY A 122 -1.30 21.84 0.19
N GLN A 123 -2.13 21.62 1.21
CA GLN A 123 -2.07 22.32 2.51
C GLN A 123 -1.26 21.53 3.57
N ARG A 124 -0.37 20.69 3.12
CA ARG A 124 0.39 19.72 3.93
C ARG A 124 1.27 20.40 4.98
N GLU A 125 1.90 21.51 4.61
CA GLU A 125 2.84 22.23 5.48
C GLU A 125 2.19 22.80 6.74
N GLN A 126 0.87 23.00 6.72
CA GLN A 126 0.10 23.49 7.87
C GLN A 126 -0.30 22.35 8.83
N MET A 127 -0.03 21.12 8.47
CA MET A 127 -0.45 19.96 9.25
C MET A 127 0.63 19.55 10.25
N ARG A 128 0.20 19.26 11.49
CA ARG A 128 1.10 18.81 12.56
C ARG A 128 1.94 17.60 12.19
N ILE A 129 1.40 16.71 11.37
CA ILE A 129 2.08 15.48 10.93
C ILE A 129 3.08 15.72 9.79
N TYR A 130 3.13 16.91 9.22
CA TYR A 130 3.96 17.19 8.04
C TYR A 130 5.44 16.85 8.23
N PRO A 131 6.12 17.31 9.31
CA PRO A 131 7.53 16.98 9.51
C PRO A 131 7.78 15.47 9.64
N ALA A 132 6.91 14.75 10.36
CA ALA A 132 7.02 13.31 10.53
C ALA A 132 6.80 12.57 9.20
N ASN A 133 5.87 13.05 8.39
CA ASN A 133 5.63 12.49 7.06
C ASN A 133 6.79 12.72 6.10
N LEU A 134 7.49 13.84 6.17
CA LEU A 134 8.70 14.07 5.37
C LEU A 134 9.77 13.02 5.67
N LEU A 135 10.02 12.74 6.94
CA LEU A 135 10.96 11.67 7.35
C LEU A 135 10.49 10.31 6.82
N ARG A 136 9.20 10.02 6.94
CA ARG A 136 8.62 8.77 6.45
C ARG A 136 8.74 8.63 4.92
N ILE A 137 8.58 9.72 4.18
CA ILE A 137 8.78 9.75 2.72
C ILE A 137 10.22 9.39 2.36
N GLU A 138 11.19 9.94 3.07
CA GLU A 138 12.60 9.66 2.85
C GLU A 138 12.94 8.20 3.15
N GLU A 139 12.47 7.68 4.29
CA GLU A 139 12.63 6.26 4.67
C GLU A 139 12.05 5.33 3.59
N LEU A 140 10.81 5.55 3.18
CA LEU A 140 10.15 4.75 2.16
C LEU A 140 10.92 4.77 0.84
N LYS A 141 11.31 5.95 0.37
CA LYS A 141 12.06 6.08 -0.88
C LYS A 141 13.42 5.40 -0.80
N GLN A 142 14.09 5.47 0.33
CA GLN A 142 15.38 4.83 0.53
C GLN A 142 15.25 3.31 0.53
N ASP A 143 14.27 2.76 1.25
CA ASP A 143 14.04 1.33 1.33
C ASP A 143 13.73 0.74 -0.06
N TYR A 144 12.77 1.33 -0.76
CA TYR A 144 12.38 0.87 -2.10
C TYR A 144 13.49 1.05 -3.16
N LYS A 145 14.38 2.04 -2.98
CA LYS A 145 15.56 2.21 -3.84
C LYS A 145 16.61 1.12 -3.57
N ASN A 146 16.78 0.73 -2.33
CA ASN A 146 17.74 -0.31 -1.94
C ASN A 146 17.26 -1.69 -2.39
N GLU A 147 15.98 -1.99 -2.28
CA GLU A 147 15.37 -3.22 -2.80
C GLU A 147 15.60 -3.36 -4.33
N ASN A 148 15.48 -2.26 -5.07
CA ASN A 148 15.72 -2.25 -6.51
C ASN A 148 17.20 -2.46 -6.90
N LYS A 149 18.14 -2.10 -6.04
CA LYS A 149 19.57 -2.31 -6.30
C LYS A 149 20.02 -3.75 -6.01
N GLY A 150 19.41 -4.41 -5.04
CA GLY A 150 19.74 -5.79 -4.66
C GLY A 150 19.36 -6.83 -5.73
N THR A 151 18.53 -6.49 -6.69
CA THR A 151 18.08 -7.38 -7.78
C THR A 151 18.91 -7.30 -9.05
N ASN A 152 19.89 -6.40 -9.12
CA ASN A 152 20.77 -6.25 -10.29
C ASN A 152 22.12 -6.97 -10.16
N THR A 153 22.27 -7.86 -9.18
CA THR A 153 23.50 -8.64 -9.01
C THR A 153 23.19 -10.13 -9.15
N ILE A 154 22.93 -10.56 -10.38
CA ILE A 154 23.17 -11.93 -10.87
C ILE A 154 23.55 -11.82 -12.35
#